data_abaa9d0f2af8ebd33bf9f27c32d66df2
#
_entry.id   abaa9d0f2af8ebd33bf9f27c32d66df2
#
_cell.length_a   1.000
_cell.length_b   1.000
_cell.length_c   1.000
_cell.angle_alpha   90.00
_cell.angle_beta   90.00
_cell.angle_gamma   90.00
#
_symmetry.space_group_name_H-M   'P 1'
#
loop_
_entity.id
_entity.type
_entity.pdbx_description
1 polymer ?
#
loop_
_entity_poly.entity_id
_entity_poly.type
_entity_poly.pdbx_seq_one_letter_code
_entity_poly.pdbx_strand_id
1 'polypeptide(L)'
;MRKIILLLIIFSNFSFGQELVVSTNRNPAILGEQITLEFSIESKAKNFQSPLFNGFRVVSGPNTSSSSSYSFANGKSESKIITKISFILQTIKEGNFIIPTASVEINGKKINSKPSTIKVVKGNSKKANKSIENNLFINVEINKKNPFVGEQIIVVYKLHTRLDLENTEISTIPNLNGFWKKDLETSSRFKREVLNGVAYNTAIIKKAVLTPQKSGELIIDPMEVKCSIRTQNQQNRRDPFANFFNSYNVKEEFISSKEIKINVKALPNNEPKNFNGTVGNYTISSSVDKFSLKTNEAVTYKIKLTGTGNIDLIEPFKINFPSDFEVYDPKIQDRVFQGGNKRSTKTFEYLLIPRVVGNYKIPKYSFSFFNPKSKKFENKATEAYSIQVLKGNNEEYQASNTQQIIKQNIKDINYIKVKTIFLQKKKSTNINIFYILYSSILLIILILLFLPKFISEKFENIKKSKNIKYAKIATKRLKNAQKCIKLEDFDLFFEEIEKALWSYFADKFKVQIADLSKDSISKFFKKHNIELNTEKEFITLIDECEFARYAPSNDKNNQMDNILIKAKEIIIKVESQSK
;
A
#
# COMPACT_ATOMS: atom_id res chain seq x y z
N MET A 1 -4.12 -45.08 -7.77
CA MET A 1 -4.66 -44.74 -6.45
C MET A 1 -3.57 -44.58 -5.36
N ARG A 2 -2.61 -45.49 -5.19
CA ARG A 2 -1.56 -45.39 -4.15
C ARG A 2 -0.67 -44.14 -4.23
N LYS A 3 -0.35 -43.62 -5.44
CA LYS A 3 0.49 -42.42 -5.62
C LYS A 3 -0.24 -41.09 -5.35
N ILE A 4 -1.58 -41.06 -5.45
CA ILE A 4 -2.39 -39.88 -5.15
C ILE A 4 -2.58 -39.71 -3.64
N ILE A 5 -2.64 -40.80 -2.91
CA ILE A 5 -2.74 -40.80 -1.43
C ILE A 5 -1.43 -40.26 -0.81
N LEU A 6 -0.27 -40.58 -1.42
CA LEU A 6 1.03 -40.07 -0.94
C LEU A 6 1.20 -38.55 -1.16
N LEU A 7 0.59 -37.99 -2.23
CA LEU A 7 0.60 -36.55 -2.49
C LEU A 7 -0.32 -35.76 -1.55
N LEU A 8 -1.42 -36.34 -1.10
CA LEU A 8 -2.35 -35.74 -0.14
C LEU A 8 -1.77 -35.67 1.29
N ILE A 9 -0.87 -36.61 1.65
CA ILE A 9 -0.22 -36.63 2.97
C ILE A 9 0.88 -35.55 3.07
N ILE A 10 1.48 -35.10 1.96
CA ILE A 10 2.51 -34.04 1.95
C ILE A 10 1.88 -32.63 2.14
N PHE A 11 0.60 -32.45 1.82
CA PHE A 11 -0.09 -31.16 1.97
C PHE A 11 -0.69 -30.90 3.37
N SER A 12 -0.66 -31.88 4.29
CA SER A 12 -1.36 -31.79 5.59
C SER A 12 -0.54 -31.18 6.73
N ASN A 13 0.67 -30.62 6.49
CA ASN A 13 1.54 -30.12 7.57
C ASN A 13 1.89 -28.62 7.48
N PHE A 14 1.02 -27.79 6.88
CA PHE A 14 1.07 -26.36 7.16
C PHE A 14 0.33 -26.06 8.48
N SER A 15 0.89 -26.53 9.58
CA SER A 15 0.55 -26.03 10.90
C SER A 15 1.12 -24.61 11.01
N PHE A 16 0.27 -23.58 10.94
CA PHE A 16 0.64 -22.24 11.37
C PHE A 16 1.03 -22.32 12.85
N GLY A 17 2.32 -22.41 13.11
CA GLY A 17 2.84 -22.42 14.47
C GLY A 17 2.47 -21.09 15.16
N GLN A 18 1.88 -21.17 16.35
CA GLN A 18 1.65 -20.01 17.18
C GLN A 18 3.00 -19.35 17.51
N GLU A 19 3.17 -18.07 17.21
CA GLU A 19 4.40 -17.30 17.41
C GLU A 19 4.19 -16.29 18.55
N LEU A 20 5.14 -16.22 19.50
CA LEU A 20 5.17 -15.16 20.50
C LEU A 20 5.84 -13.93 19.89
N VAL A 21 5.02 -12.92 19.54
CA VAL A 21 5.46 -11.70 18.88
C VAL A 21 5.94 -10.67 19.88
N VAL A 22 7.10 -10.06 19.63
CA VAL A 22 7.66 -8.97 20.45
C VAL A 22 7.50 -7.65 19.72
N SER A 23 6.94 -6.66 20.38
CA SER A 23 6.76 -5.32 19.84
C SER A 23 7.10 -4.25 20.87
N THR A 24 7.47 -3.06 20.39
CA THR A 24 7.70 -1.89 21.23
C THR A 24 7.09 -0.66 20.61
N ASN A 25 6.57 0.24 21.44
CA ASN A 25 5.95 1.48 20.99
C ASN A 25 6.97 2.53 20.50
N ARG A 26 8.27 2.37 20.81
CA ARG A 26 9.31 3.36 20.50
C ARG A 26 10.63 2.69 20.15
N ASN A 27 10.95 2.70 18.84
CA ASN A 27 12.23 2.24 18.31
C ASN A 27 12.57 3.07 17.05
N PRO A 28 13.61 3.92 17.10
CA PRO A 28 14.55 4.16 18.19
C PRO A 28 13.93 4.87 19.39
N ALA A 29 14.45 4.59 20.59
CA ALA A 29 14.13 5.26 21.84
C ALA A 29 15.17 6.33 22.17
N ILE A 30 14.78 7.33 22.97
CA ILE A 30 15.70 8.36 23.47
C ILE A 30 16.22 7.96 24.86
N LEU A 31 17.48 8.25 25.16
CA LEU A 31 18.07 7.99 26.48
C LEU A 31 17.24 8.66 27.58
N GLY A 32 16.88 7.92 28.62
CA GLY A 32 16.01 8.35 29.72
C GLY A 32 14.49 8.19 29.42
N GLU A 33 14.11 7.86 28.20
CA GLU A 33 12.73 7.68 27.79
C GLU A 33 12.16 6.35 28.31
N GLN A 34 10.88 6.36 28.69
CA GLN A 34 10.15 5.13 28.99
C GLN A 34 9.55 4.56 27.71
N ILE A 35 9.72 3.27 27.51
CA ILE A 35 9.16 2.50 26.39
C ILE A 35 8.28 1.39 26.91
N THR A 36 7.26 1.03 26.16
CA THR A 36 6.45 -0.17 26.42
C THR A 36 6.96 -1.30 25.52
N LEU A 37 7.38 -2.39 26.13
CA LEU A 37 7.70 -3.63 25.43
C LEU A 37 6.56 -4.62 25.66
N GLU A 38 5.97 -5.15 24.59
CA GLU A 38 4.83 -6.05 24.61
C GLU A 38 5.19 -7.39 23.95
N PHE A 39 4.88 -8.47 24.64
CA PHE A 39 4.87 -9.84 24.11
C PHE A 39 3.44 -10.25 23.90
N SER A 40 3.04 -10.60 22.68
CA SER A 40 1.67 -10.96 22.33
C SER A 40 1.59 -12.31 21.64
N ILE A 41 0.56 -13.09 21.98
CA ILE A 41 0.29 -14.38 21.35
C ILE A 41 -1.21 -14.63 21.22
N GLU A 42 -1.62 -15.20 20.08
CA GLU A 42 -3.03 -15.55 19.80
C GLU A 42 -3.43 -16.86 20.48
N SER A 43 -3.33 -16.89 21.80
CA SER A 43 -3.79 -18.01 22.64
C SER A 43 -3.80 -17.61 24.11
N LYS A 44 -4.42 -18.45 24.96
CA LYS A 44 -4.31 -18.33 26.41
C LYS A 44 -2.95 -18.88 26.86
N ALA A 45 -2.02 -17.98 27.22
CA ALA A 45 -0.68 -18.32 27.65
C ALA A 45 -0.55 -18.33 29.18
N LYS A 46 0.33 -19.19 29.70
CA LYS A 46 0.70 -19.29 31.11
C LYS A 46 2.23 -19.33 31.24
N ASN A 47 2.75 -19.28 32.46
CA ASN A 47 4.16 -19.51 32.80
C ASN A 47 5.14 -18.67 31.93
N PHE A 48 4.87 -17.36 31.86
CA PHE A 48 5.76 -16.44 31.14
C PHE A 48 7.13 -16.36 31.82
N GLN A 49 8.18 -16.59 31.02
CA GLN A 49 9.57 -16.41 31.45
C GLN A 49 10.13 -15.14 30.80
N SER A 50 10.40 -14.14 31.61
CA SER A 50 10.94 -12.85 31.20
C SER A 50 12.40 -12.96 30.76
N PRO A 51 12.80 -12.32 29.65
CA PRO A 51 14.20 -12.18 29.30
C PRO A 51 14.88 -11.13 30.20
N LEU A 52 16.22 -11.07 30.13
CA LEU A 52 16.99 -10.00 30.72
C LEU A 52 16.90 -8.73 29.85
N PHE A 53 16.70 -7.57 30.49
CA PHE A 53 16.59 -6.29 29.83
C PHE A 53 17.88 -5.47 29.96
N ASN A 54 18.98 -5.95 29.37
CA ASN A 54 20.25 -5.25 29.38
C ASN A 54 20.13 -3.87 28.73
N GLY A 55 20.63 -2.81 29.39
CA GLY A 55 20.52 -1.42 28.94
C GLY A 55 19.21 -0.72 29.29
N PHE A 56 18.32 -1.40 30.01
CA PHE A 56 17.05 -0.86 30.48
C PHE A 56 16.86 -1.11 31.98
N ARG A 57 16.14 -0.19 32.63
CA ARG A 57 15.59 -0.37 33.96
C ARG A 57 14.11 -0.70 33.87
N VAL A 58 13.67 -1.78 34.49
CA VAL A 58 12.24 -2.13 34.54
C VAL A 58 11.56 -1.15 35.51
N VAL A 59 10.59 -0.41 35.01
CA VAL A 59 9.76 0.53 35.76
C VAL A 59 8.48 -0.16 36.23
N SER A 60 7.87 -0.98 35.36
CA SER A 60 6.67 -1.75 35.69
C SER A 60 6.59 -3.00 34.82
N GLY A 61 5.94 -4.04 35.32
CA GLY A 61 5.70 -5.31 34.64
C GLY A 61 6.32 -6.52 35.35
N PRO A 62 5.96 -7.73 34.92
CA PRO A 62 5.05 -8.04 33.81
C PRO A 62 3.58 -7.72 34.13
N ASN A 63 2.92 -6.96 33.26
CA ASN A 63 1.47 -6.73 33.30
C ASN A 63 0.81 -7.63 32.25
N THR A 64 -0.03 -8.57 32.67
CA THR A 64 -0.69 -9.51 31.78
C THR A 64 -2.12 -9.08 31.53
N SER A 65 -2.53 -9.00 30.27
CA SER A 65 -3.92 -8.78 29.85
C SER A 65 -4.33 -9.84 28.83
N SER A 66 -5.58 -10.26 28.89
CA SER A 66 -6.15 -11.18 27.92
C SER A 66 -7.43 -10.57 27.34
N SER A 67 -7.52 -10.52 26.03
CA SER A 67 -8.72 -10.09 25.31
C SER A 67 -9.27 -11.24 24.49
N SER A 68 -10.59 -11.40 24.50
CA SER A 68 -11.28 -12.35 23.63
C SER A 68 -12.13 -11.60 22.62
N SER A 69 -11.96 -11.92 21.35
CA SER A 69 -12.80 -11.41 20.27
C SER A 69 -13.58 -12.55 19.64
N TYR A 70 -14.88 -12.31 19.44
CA TYR A 70 -15.76 -13.24 18.73
C TYR A 70 -16.10 -12.65 17.38
N SER A 71 -15.73 -13.34 16.31
CA SER A 71 -16.14 -12.98 14.96
C SER A 71 -17.10 -14.04 14.42
N PHE A 72 -18.16 -13.57 13.76
CA PHE A 72 -19.15 -14.40 13.10
C PHE A 72 -19.09 -14.13 11.61
N ALA A 73 -18.51 -15.06 10.85
CA ALA A 73 -18.42 -14.94 9.40
C ALA A 73 -18.82 -16.27 8.76
N ASN A 74 -19.67 -16.23 7.73
CA ASN A 74 -20.09 -17.40 6.94
C ASN A 74 -20.69 -18.57 7.76
N GLY A 75 -21.46 -18.27 8.83
CA GLY A 75 -22.09 -19.31 9.65
C GLY A 75 -21.14 -20.03 10.63
N LYS A 76 -19.86 -19.62 10.69
CA LYS A 76 -18.88 -20.12 11.65
C LYS A 76 -18.56 -19.04 12.67
N SER A 77 -18.62 -19.41 13.95
CA SER A 77 -18.14 -18.57 15.05
C SER A 77 -16.66 -18.86 15.28
N GLU A 78 -15.83 -17.85 15.20
CA GLU A 78 -14.41 -17.94 15.54
C GLU A 78 -14.16 -17.11 16.80
N SER A 79 -13.62 -17.75 17.83
CA SER A 79 -13.19 -17.09 19.06
C SER A 79 -11.68 -17.01 19.05
N LYS A 80 -11.13 -15.79 19.07
CA LYS A 80 -9.69 -15.54 19.21
C LYS A 80 -9.41 -14.98 20.59
N ILE A 81 -8.51 -15.62 21.30
CA ILE A 81 -7.99 -15.15 22.59
C ILE A 81 -6.58 -14.62 22.32
N ILE A 82 -6.31 -13.37 22.70
CA ILE A 82 -4.98 -12.77 22.61
C ILE A 82 -4.49 -12.50 24.03
N THR A 83 -3.36 -13.10 24.40
CA THR A 83 -2.66 -12.79 25.65
C THR A 83 -1.53 -11.81 25.36
N LYS A 84 -1.49 -10.71 26.09
CA LYS A 84 -0.47 -9.66 26.02
C LYS A 84 0.22 -9.52 27.38
N ILE A 85 1.55 -9.51 27.37
CA ILE A 85 2.39 -9.33 28.55
C ILE A 85 3.26 -8.12 28.27
N SER A 86 3.11 -7.06 29.07
CA SER A 86 3.79 -5.79 28.84
C SER A 86 4.70 -5.38 29.99
N PHE A 87 5.79 -4.72 29.62
CA PHE A 87 6.73 -4.08 30.54
C PHE A 87 6.87 -2.61 30.18
N ILE A 88 7.00 -1.76 31.18
CA ILE A 88 7.46 -0.38 31.02
C ILE A 88 8.93 -0.38 31.38
N LEU A 89 9.78 -0.11 30.39
CA LEU A 89 11.23 -0.08 30.50
C LEU A 89 11.74 1.35 30.35
N GLN A 90 12.65 1.79 31.17
CA GLN A 90 13.37 3.05 31.03
C GLN A 90 14.76 2.80 30.44
N THR A 91 15.10 3.51 29.36
CA THR A 91 16.42 3.43 28.75
C THR A 91 17.47 4.09 29.63
N ILE A 92 18.57 3.38 29.96
CA ILE A 92 19.62 3.86 30.87
C ILE A 92 20.98 4.04 30.19
N LYS A 93 21.16 3.50 28.98
CA LYS A 93 22.42 3.56 28.23
C LYS A 93 22.14 3.68 26.74
N GLU A 94 22.98 4.42 26.00
CA GLU A 94 22.95 4.52 24.55
C GLU A 94 23.53 3.26 23.90
N GLY A 95 22.99 2.89 22.71
CA GLY A 95 23.45 1.75 21.94
C GLY A 95 22.34 0.94 21.30
N ASN A 96 22.71 -0.19 20.72
CA ASN A 96 21.77 -1.18 20.20
C ASN A 96 21.69 -2.33 21.22
N PHE A 97 20.50 -2.54 21.77
CA PHE A 97 20.26 -3.57 22.77
C PHE A 97 19.38 -4.66 22.19
N ILE A 98 19.84 -5.90 22.33
CA ILE A 98 19.06 -7.07 21.94
C ILE A 98 18.24 -7.52 23.16
N ILE A 99 16.93 -7.55 23.01
CA ILE A 99 16.02 -8.23 23.93
C ILE A 99 16.06 -9.72 23.58
N PRO A 100 16.56 -10.58 24.49
CA PRO A 100 16.63 -12.01 24.24
C PRO A 100 15.24 -12.65 24.09
N THR A 101 15.23 -13.93 23.79
CA THR A 101 13.99 -14.72 23.68
C THR A 101 13.27 -14.78 25.03
N ALA A 102 12.00 -14.45 25.02
CA ALA A 102 11.04 -14.76 26.08
C ALA A 102 10.33 -16.07 25.78
N SER A 103 9.68 -16.68 26.75
CA SER A 103 8.88 -17.87 26.51
C SER A 103 7.58 -17.87 27.30
N VAL A 104 6.57 -18.52 26.72
CA VAL A 104 5.28 -18.81 27.35
C VAL A 104 4.93 -20.28 27.18
N GLU A 105 4.02 -20.77 27.99
CA GLU A 105 3.52 -22.12 27.88
C GLU A 105 2.06 -22.10 27.40
N ILE A 106 1.77 -22.89 26.35
CA ILE A 106 0.45 -23.08 25.79
C ILE A 106 0.18 -24.59 25.67
N ASN A 107 -0.84 -25.06 26.35
CA ASN A 107 -1.22 -26.49 26.35
C ASN A 107 -0.03 -27.43 26.63
N GLY A 108 0.82 -27.06 27.61
CA GLY A 108 2.00 -27.83 27.99
C GLY A 108 3.22 -27.70 27.05
N LYS A 109 3.11 -26.92 25.96
CA LYS A 109 4.23 -26.67 25.03
C LYS A 109 4.83 -25.29 25.28
N LYS A 110 6.16 -25.22 25.33
CA LYS A 110 6.93 -23.98 25.45
C LYS A 110 7.04 -23.31 24.09
N ILE A 111 6.57 -22.05 23.96
CA ILE A 111 6.67 -21.22 22.76
C ILE A 111 7.64 -20.08 23.07
N ASN A 112 8.64 -19.91 22.23
CA ASN A 112 9.68 -18.88 22.36
C ASN A 112 9.42 -17.71 21.42
N SER A 113 9.76 -16.49 21.86
CA SER A 113 9.81 -15.33 20.97
C SER A 113 11.09 -15.30 20.15
N LYS A 114 11.09 -14.54 19.05
CA LYS A 114 12.32 -14.14 18.39
C LYS A 114 13.01 -13.02 19.19
N PRO A 115 14.35 -12.92 19.16
CA PRO A 115 15.03 -11.77 19.71
C PRO A 115 14.65 -10.49 18.97
N SER A 116 14.56 -9.37 19.71
CA SER A 116 14.22 -8.06 19.14
C SER A 116 15.28 -7.02 19.48
N THR A 117 15.62 -6.14 18.55
CA THR A 117 16.64 -5.10 18.76
C THR A 117 15.98 -3.74 18.99
N ILE A 118 16.37 -3.07 20.06
CA ILE A 118 15.96 -1.71 20.38
C ILE A 118 17.19 -0.80 20.31
N LYS A 119 17.10 0.24 19.45
CA LYS A 119 18.14 1.27 19.34
C LYS A 119 17.86 2.41 20.31
N VAL A 120 18.81 2.75 21.16
CA VAL A 120 18.74 3.90 22.09
C VAL A 120 19.73 4.97 21.64
N VAL A 121 19.25 6.19 21.48
CA VAL A 121 20.04 7.35 21.00
C VAL A 121 19.98 8.50 22.01
N LYS A 122 20.99 9.39 21.96
CA LYS A 122 21.05 10.57 22.82
C LYS A 122 19.92 11.53 22.51
N GLY A 123 19.21 11.99 23.54
CA GLY A 123 18.18 13.03 23.43
C GLY A 123 18.76 14.43 23.45
N ASN A 124 18.09 15.37 22.80
CA ASN A 124 18.42 16.80 22.87
C ASN A 124 17.17 17.60 23.29
N SER A 125 16.94 17.72 24.58
CA SER A 125 15.77 18.41 25.15
C SER A 125 15.74 19.92 24.91
N LYS A 126 16.89 20.56 24.60
CA LYS A 126 16.99 22.02 24.40
C LYS A 126 16.45 22.51 23.06
N LYS A 127 16.18 21.63 22.08
CA LYS A 127 15.69 21.99 20.74
C LYS A 127 14.18 21.77 20.51
N ALA A 128 13.43 21.40 21.53
CA ALA A 128 11.99 21.23 21.42
C ALA A 128 11.24 22.58 21.50
N ASN A 129 11.56 23.53 20.60
CA ASN A 129 10.80 24.79 20.46
C ASN A 129 9.39 24.51 19.91
N LYS A 130 8.42 25.27 20.45
CA LYS A 130 6.98 25.14 20.13
C LYS A 130 6.58 25.65 18.73
N SER A 131 7.51 26.12 17.88
CA SER A 131 7.16 26.59 16.52
C SER A 131 6.72 25.41 15.63
N ILE A 132 5.74 25.65 14.77
CA ILE A 132 5.23 24.64 13.81
C ILE A 132 6.38 24.14 12.93
N GLU A 133 7.26 25.04 12.47
CA GLU A 133 8.43 24.71 11.63
C GLU A 133 9.36 23.66 12.25
N ASN A 134 9.46 23.61 13.58
CA ASN A 134 10.27 22.61 14.28
C ASN A 134 9.50 21.30 14.52
N ASN A 135 8.17 21.32 14.41
CA ASN A 135 7.32 20.17 14.69
C ASN A 135 6.79 19.49 13.42
N LEU A 136 6.79 20.21 12.28
CA LEU A 136 6.30 19.73 10.99
C LEU A 136 7.16 20.34 9.88
N PHE A 137 7.89 19.51 9.12
CA PHE A 137 8.73 19.96 8.02
C PHE A 137 9.03 18.85 7.02
N ILE A 138 9.48 19.23 5.83
CA ILE A 138 9.94 18.32 4.78
C ILE A 138 11.46 18.38 4.71
N ASN A 139 12.11 17.22 4.86
CA ASN A 139 13.52 17.03 4.58
C ASN A 139 13.70 16.35 3.23
N VAL A 140 14.62 16.88 2.41
CA VAL A 140 14.96 16.30 1.12
C VAL A 140 16.35 15.70 1.21
N GLU A 141 16.43 14.40 1.01
CA GLU A 141 17.67 13.64 1.02
C GLU A 141 18.08 13.30 -0.41
N ILE A 142 19.35 13.50 -0.72
CA ILE A 142 19.95 13.10 -1.99
C ILE A 142 21.20 12.27 -1.72
N ASN A 143 21.41 11.25 -2.55
CA ASN A 143 22.55 10.36 -2.38
C ASN A 143 23.87 10.96 -2.92
N LYS A 144 23.82 11.96 -3.81
CA LYS A 144 25.00 12.59 -4.42
C LYS A 144 24.70 14.01 -4.89
N LYS A 145 25.52 14.99 -4.47
CA LYS A 145 25.38 16.41 -4.84
C LYS A 145 26.14 16.80 -6.12
N ASN A 146 27.19 16.05 -6.47
CA ASN A 146 28.06 16.35 -7.62
C ASN A 146 28.09 15.12 -8.57
N PRO A 147 26.97 14.75 -9.23
CA PRO A 147 26.96 13.69 -10.21
C PRO A 147 27.62 14.12 -11.53
N PHE A 148 27.94 13.17 -12.40
CA PHE A 148 28.22 13.44 -13.81
C PHE A 148 26.91 13.54 -14.62
N VAL A 149 26.96 14.16 -15.79
CA VAL A 149 25.87 14.09 -16.78
C VAL A 149 25.52 12.62 -17.04
N GLY A 150 24.24 12.29 -17.02
CA GLY A 150 23.76 10.90 -17.19
C GLY A 150 23.87 10.02 -15.94
N GLU A 151 24.56 10.46 -14.86
CA GLU A 151 24.65 9.67 -13.63
C GLU A 151 23.37 9.80 -12.80
N GLN A 152 22.75 8.67 -12.46
CA GLN A 152 21.52 8.64 -11.67
C GLN A 152 21.76 9.08 -10.23
N ILE A 153 20.93 9.95 -9.73
CA ILE A 153 20.82 10.32 -8.32
C ILE A 153 19.41 9.96 -7.80
N ILE A 154 19.33 9.66 -6.52
CA ILE A 154 18.09 9.37 -5.85
C ILE A 154 17.72 10.54 -4.96
N VAL A 155 16.52 11.05 -5.13
CA VAL A 155 15.93 12.08 -4.30
C VAL A 155 14.80 11.46 -3.47
N VAL A 156 14.78 11.75 -2.16
CA VAL A 156 13.77 11.26 -1.22
C VAL A 156 13.22 12.43 -0.42
N TYR A 157 11.92 12.66 -0.52
CA TYR A 157 11.21 13.66 0.28
C TYR A 157 10.60 12.98 1.49
N LYS A 158 11.05 13.37 2.68
CA LYS A 158 10.60 12.85 3.97
C LYS A 158 9.83 13.92 4.72
N LEU A 159 8.59 13.62 5.05
CA LEU A 159 7.78 14.42 5.96
C LEU A 159 8.10 14.00 7.40
N HIS A 160 8.50 14.95 8.23
CA HIS A 160 8.75 14.75 9.66
C HIS A 160 7.69 15.51 10.46
N THR A 161 7.01 14.82 11.37
CA THR A 161 5.98 15.42 12.21
C THR A 161 6.04 14.96 13.65
N ARG A 162 5.72 15.88 14.57
CA ARG A 162 5.41 15.62 15.98
C ARG A 162 3.93 15.93 16.28
N LEU A 163 3.21 16.42 15.27
CA LEU A 163 1.81 16.77 15.34
C LEU A 163 0.94 15.60 14.86
N ASP A 164 -0.28 15.55 15.31
CA ASP A 164 -1.27 14.57 14.85
C ASP A 164 -1.82 15.03 13.50
N LEU A 165 -1.48 14.34 12.44
CA LEU A 165 -1.92 14.63 11.08
C LEU A 165 -3.10 13.76 10.71
N GLU A 166 -4.17 14.38 10.24
CA GLU A 166 -5.33 13.70 9.68
C GLU A 166 -5.11 13.34 8.21
N ASN A 167 -4.58 14.31 7.43
CA ASN A 167 -4.32 14.14 6.00
C ASN A 167 -3.06 14.89 5.58
N THR A 168 -2.45 14.41 4.48
CA THR A 168 -1.32 15.06 3.81
C THR A 168 -1.51 14.98 2.31
N GLU A 169 -1.41 16.10 1.61
CA GLU A 169 -1.59 16.21 0.17
C GLU A 169 -0.44 17.02 -0.45
N ILE A 170 0.14 16.54 -1.55
CA ILE A 170 1.16 17.29 -2.29
C ILE A 170 0.46 18.41 -3.06
N SER A 171 0.68 19.65 -2.65
CA SER A 171 0.11 20.86 -3.27
C SER A 171 0.91 21.26 -4.51
N THR A 172 2.24 21.25 -4.42
CA THR A 172 3.11 21.61 -5.53
C THR A 172 4.21 20.58 -5.72
N ILE A 173 4.28 20.02 -6.95
CA ILE A 173 5.35 19.10 -7.35
C ILE A 173 6.55 19.93 -7.83
N PRO A 174 7.80 19.65 -7.40
CA PRO A 174 8.98 20.40 -7.82
C PRO A 174 9.21 20.30 -9.33
N ASN A 175 9.57 21.41 -9.95
CA ASN A 175 10.16 21.43 -11.26
C ASN A 175 11.54 20.81 -11.22
N LEU A 176 11.83 19.92 -12.17
CA LEU A 176 13.08 19.20 -12.28
C LEU A 176 13.73 19.48 -13.63
N ASN A 177 13.85 20.79 -13.95
CA ASN A 177 14.41 21.24 -15.22
C ASN A 177 15.86 20.77 -15.39
N GLY A 178 16.15 20.14 -16.53
CA GLY A 178 17.47 19.56 -16.81
C GLY A 178 17.69 18.16 -16.28
N PHE A 179 16.65 17.55 -15.67
CA PHE A 179 16.68 16.16 -15.26
C PHE A 179 15.65 15.32 -16.04
N TRP A 180 16.03 14.14 -16.45
CA TRP A 180 15.07 13.07 -16.71
C TRP A 180 14.68 12.45 -15.38
N LYS A 181 13.38 12.23 -15.15
CA LYS A 181 12.88 11.73 -13.88
C LYS A 181 12.13 10.40 -14.04
N LYS A 182 12.27 9.56 -13.03
CA LYS A 182 11.46 8.34 -12.85
C LYS A 182 11.00 8.27 -11.41
N ASP A 183 9.69 8.35 -11.19
CA ASP A 183 9.11 8.23 -9.86
C ASP A 183 9.22 6.77 -9.39
N LEU A 184 9.49 6.59 -8.10
CA LEU A 184 9.59 5.29 -7.44
C LEU A 184 8.41 5.10 -6.49
N GLU A 185 7.92 3.87 -6.41
CA GLU A 185 6.88 3.53 -5.44
C GLU A 185 7.36 3.75 -4.01
N THR A 186 6.51 4.33 -3.19
CA THR A 186 6.78 4.63 -1.79
C THR A 186 5.66 4.09 -0.90
N SER A 187 6.04 3.69 0.30
CA SER A 187 5.07 3.39 1.35
C SER A 187 4.96 4.62 2.24
N SER A 188 3.79 5.23 2.26
CA SER A 188 3.48 6.42 3.09
C SER A 188 3.28 6.09 4.58
N ARG A 189 3.76 4.94 5.06
CA ARG A 189 3.65 4.57 6.47
C ARG A 189 4.58 5.40 7.33
N PHE A 190 4.03 6.01 8.37
CA PHE A 190 4.83 6.70 9.36
C PHE A 190 5.69 5.71 10.17
N LYS A 191 6.97 6.08 10.33
CA LYS A 191 7.93 5.39 11.18
C LYS A 191 8.53 6.40 12.14
N ARG A 192 8.84 5.97 13.35
CA ARG A 192 9.54 6.82 14.30
C ARG A 192 11.03 6.93 13.91
N GLU A 193 11.51 8.15 13.74
CA GLU A 193 12.91 8.48 13.56
C GLU A 193 13.35 9.52 14.60
N VAL A 194 14.62 9.50 14.98
CA VAL A 194 15.19 10.50 15.88
C VAL A 194 16.21 11.35 15.12
N LEU A 195 15.91 12.64 14.98
CA LEU A 195 16.76 13.62 14.34
C LEU A 195 17.29 14.60 15.38
N ASN A 196 18.62 14.71 15.47
CA ASN A 196 19.29 15.62 16.43
C ASN A 196 18.79 15.46 17.88
N GLY A 197 18.44 14.22 18.28
CA GLY A 197 17.94 13.91 19.61
C GLY A 197 16.45 14.20 19.85
N VAL A 198 15.70 14.55 18.81
CA VAL A 198 14.25 14.76 18.88
C VAL A 198 13.55 13.68 18.05
N ALA A 199 12.52 13.07 18.63
CA ALA A 199 11.74 12.02 17.95
C ALA A 199 10.65 12.64 17.07
N TYR A 200 10.54 12.12 15.85
CA TYR A 200 9.52 12.47 14.85
C TYR A 200 8.86 11.21 14.32
N ASN A 201 7.61 11.34 13.92
CA ASN A 201 6.98 10.40 13.02
C ASN A 201 7.36 10.82 11.58
N THR A 202 7.99 9.93 10.83
CA THR A 202 8.54 10.21 9.51
C THR A 202 7.88 9.33 8.46
N ALA A 203 7.42 9.93 7.37
CA ALA A 203 6.91 9.22 6.20
C ALA A 203 7.64 9.67 4.93
N ILE A 204 7.91 8.73 4.02
CA ILE A 204 8.41 9.06 2.69
C ILE A 204 7.20 9.42 1.83
N ILE A 205 7.09 10.70 1.47
CA ILE A 205 5.97 11.21 0.67
C ILE A 205 6.25 11.14 -0.84
N LYS A 206 7.53 11.25 -1.24
CA LYS A 206 7.94 11.07 -2.63
C LYS A 206 9.37 10.56 -2.71
N LYS A 207 9.63 9.72 -3.71
CA LYS A 207 10.96 9.24 -4.05
C LYS A 207 11.09 9.17 -5.57
N ALA A 208 12.19 9.66 -6.10
CA ALA A 208 12.45 9.65 -7.54
C ALA A 208 13.91 9.37 -7.85
N VAL A 209 14.16 8.80 -9.02
CA VAL A 209 15.47 8.76 -9.67
C VAL A 209 15.55 9.94 -10.63
N LEU A 210 16.59 10.74 -10.52
CA LEU A 210 16.87 11.85 -11.40
C LEU A 210 18.16 11.57 -12.17
N THR A 211 18.12 11.81 -13.48
CA THR A 211 19.28 11.69 -14.38
C THR A 211 19.53 13.04 -15.01
N PRO A 212 20.60 13.77 -14.61
CA PRO A 212 20.90 15.09 -15.17
C PRO A 212 21.26 14.98 -16.64
N GLN A 213 20.70 15.86 -17.47
CA GLN A 213 20.86 15.85 -18.93
C GLN A 213 21.91 16.85 -19.42
N LYS A 214 22.34 17.78 -18.57
CA LYS A 214 23.36 18.80 -18.88
C LYS A 214 24.25 19.03 -17.68
N SER A 215 25.47 19.50 -17.94
CA SER A 215 26.44 19.93 -16.91
C SER A 215 26.14 21.35 -16.39
N GLY A 216 26.70 21.67 -15.23
CA GLY A 216 26.50 22.94 -14.55
C GLY A 216 25.64 22.82 -13.31
N GLU A 217 25.21 23.95 -12.76
CA GLU A 217 24.31 23.99 -11.61
C GLU A 217 22.87 23.70 -12.07
N LEU A 218 22.27 22.67 -11.51
CA LEU A 218 20.84 22.33 -11.64
C LEU A 218 20.16 22.47 -10.29
N ILE A 219 18.92 22.92 -10.29
CA ILE A 219 18.14 23.15 -9.09
C ILE A 219 17.01 22.13 -9.02
N ILE A 220 16.84 21.54 -7.85
CA ILE A 220 15.64 20.80 -7.46
C ILE A 220 14.76 21.77 -6.69
N ASP A 221 13.67 22.22 -7.31
CA ASP A 221 12.76 23.19 -6.72
C ASP A 221 12.09 22.66 -5.44
N PRO A 222 11.61 23.54 -4.57
CA PRO A 222 10.84 23.17 -3.40
C PRO A 222 9.58 22.38 -3.76
N MET A 223 9.24 21.40 -2.93
CA MET A 223 7.95 20.72 -2.95
C MET A 223 7.08 21.26 -1.82
N GLU A 224 5.84 21.61 -2.11
CA GLU A 224 4.88 22.05 -1.12
C GLU A 224 3.86 20.97 -0.79
N VAL A 225 3.57 20.82 0.49
CA VAL A 225 2.61 19.86 1.03
C VAL A 225 1.63 20.56 1.94
N LYS A 226 0.34 20.33 1.71
CA LYS A 226 -0.75 20.72 2.58
C LYS A 226 -0.95 19.64 3.63
N CYS A 227 -0.90 20.01 4.90
CA CYS A 227 -1.07 19.12 6.04
C CYS A 227 -2.30 19.54 6.84
N SER A 228 -3.22 18.62 7.08
CA SER A 228 -4.36 18.80 7.97
C SER A 228 -3.99 18.32 9.37
N ILE A 229 -3.88 19.25 10.33
CA ILE A 229 -3.42 19.01 11.70
C ILE A 229 -4.63 18.95 12.63
N ARG A 230 -4.76 17.87 13.41
CA ARG A 230 -5.76 17.79 14.48
C ARG A 230 -5.32 18.63 15.67
N THR A 231 -6.14 19.57 16.07
CA THR A 231 -5.93 20.40 17.25
C THR A 231 -7.04 20.16 18.26
N GLN A 232 -6.67 19.91 19.52
CA GLN A 232 -7.67 19.80 20.58
C GLN A 232 -8.26 21.18 20.88
N ASN A 233 -9.59 21.25 20.94
CA ASN A 233 -10.28 22.45 21.35
C ASN A 233 -10.03 22.71 22.85
N GLN A 234 -9.21 23.70 23.18
CA GLN A 234 -8.94 24.08 24.57
C GLN A 234 -10.05 24.93 25.20
N GLN A 235 -11.09 25.29 24.44
CA GLN A 235 -12.02 26.37 24.85
C GLN A 235 -13.23 25.96 25.67
N ASN A 236 -13.53 24.66 25.85
CA ASN A 236 -14.74 24.32 26.62
C ASN A 236 -14.50 23.23 27.67
N ARG A 237 -13.71 23.52 28.72
CA ARG A 237 -13.69 22.72 29.96
C ARG A 237 -15.02 22.73 30.73
N ARG A 238 -16.00 23.55 30.32
CA ARG A 238 -17.30 23.71 30.99
C ARG A 238 -18.44 22.94 30.34
N ASP A 239 -18.25 22.38 29.16
CA ASP A 239 -19.28 21.63 28.47
C ASP A 239 -18.94 20.10 28.55
N PRO A 240 -19.70 19.32 29.35
CA PRO A 240 -19.52 17.87 29.46
C PRO A 240 -19.74 17.15 28.12
N PHE A 241 -20.52 17.76 27.19
CA PHE A 241 -20.79 17.20 25.88
C PHE A 241 -19.65 17.39 24.87
N ALA A 242 -18.87 18.47 24.97
CA ALA A 242 -17.70 18.68 24.11
C ALA A 242 -16.68 17.56 24.21
N ASN A 243 -16.60 16.88 25.35
CA ASN A 243 -15.74 15.69 25.54
C ASN A 243 -16.36 14.41 24.95
N PHE A 244 -17.67 14.39 24.73
CA PHE A 244 -18.37 13.23 24.18
C PHE A 244 -18.39 13.24 22.64
N PHE A 245 -18.51 14.40 22.06
CA PHE A 245 -18.34 14.66 20.63
C PHE A 245 -16.89 15.06 20.38
N ASN A 246 -15.97 14.17 20.47
CA ASN A 246 -14.52 14.33 20.27
C ASN A 246 -14.22 15.33 19.12
N SER A 247 -14.67 16.59 19.30
CA SER A 247 -14.56 17.66 18.31
C SER A 247 -13.14 18.19 18.34
N TYR A 248 -12.31 17.63 17.50
CA TYR A 248 -11.03 18.23 17.15
C TYR A 248 -11.26 19.22 16.01
N ASN A 249 -10.60 20.35 16.09
CA ASN A 249 -10.51 21.26 14.97
C ASN A 249 -9.40 20.80 14.04
N VAL A 250 -9.65 20.82 12.75
CA VAL A 250 -8.64 20.57 11.73
C VAL A 250 -8.07 21.92 11.29
N LYS A 251 -6.78 22.12 11.49
CA LYS A 251 -6.05 23.28 10.99
C LYS A 251 -5.25 22.88 9.78
N GLU A 252 -5.41 23.58 8.68
CA GLU A 252 -4.60 23.40 7.47
C GLU A 252 -3.31 24.21 7.54
N GLU A 253 -2.19 23.57 7.25
CA GLU A 253 -0.87 24.20 7.19
C GLU A 253 -0.15 23.78 5.91
N PHE A 254 0.48 24.76 5.25
CA PHE A 254 1.30 24.53 4.08
C PHE A 254 2.76 24.56 4.49
N ILE A 255 3.48 23.51 4.13
CA ILE A 255 4.90 23.39 4.40
C ILE A 255 5.66 23.17 3.11
N SER A 256 6.81 23.81 2.97
CA SER A 256 7.65 23.71 1.79
C SER A 256 9.00 23.07 2.12
N SER A 257 9.51 22.25 1.21
CA SER A 257 10.89 21.77 1.31
C SER A 257 11.88 22.87 0.90
N LYS A 258 13.13 22.70 1.27
CA LYS A 258 14.19 23.58 0.77
C LYS A 258 14.57 23.22 -0.66
N GLU A 259 14.96 24.22 -1.46
CA GLU A 259 15.61 23.99 -2.75
C GLU A 259 16.95 23.27 -2.55
N ILE A 260 17.37 22.48 -3.53
CA ILE A 260 18.65 21.80 -3.51
C ILE A 260 19.39 22.05 -4.81
N LYS A 261 20.62 22.57 -4.67
CA LYS A 261 21.54 22.78 -5.77
C LYS A 261 22.38 21.53 -6.03
N ILE A 262 22.40 21.10 -7.27
CA ILE A 262 23.15 19.95 -7.78
C ILE A 262 24.20 20.49 -8.76
N ASN A 263 25.47 20.25 -8.47
CA ASN A 263 26.57 20.65 -9.36
C ASN A 263 26.95 19.46 -10.27
N VAL A 264 26.41 19.45 -11.47
CA VAL A 264 26.60 18.38 -12.45
C VAL A 264 27.89 18.53 -13.20
N LYS A 265 28.76 17.51 -13.12
CA LYS A 265 30.06 17.49 -13.81
C LYS A 265 29.88 17.05 -15.25
N ALA A 266 30.60 17.73 -16.16
CA ALA A 266 30.72 17.28 -17.55
C ALA A 266 31.45 15.91 -17.61
N LEU A 267 31.14 15.12 -18.64
CA LEU A 267 31.95 13.96 -18.97
C LEU A 267 33.31 14.37 -19.53
N PRO A 268 34.35 13.53 -19.41
CA PRO A 268 35.66 13.81 -20.02
C PRO A 268 35.57 13.90 -21.56
N ASN A 269 36.40 14.73 -22.19
CA ASN A 269 36.35 15.02 -23.63
C ASN A 269 36.83 13.84 -24.53
N ASN A 270 37.31 12.73 -23.95
CA ASN A 270 37.83 11.56 -24.67
C ASN A 270 36.74 10.50 -24.88
N GLU A 271 35.56 10.91 -25.31
CA GLU A 271 34.44 10.01 -25.57
C GLU A 271 34.74 9.00 -26.71
N PRO A 272 34.52 7.71 -26.51
CA PRO A 272 34.60 6.71 -27.57
C PRO A 272 33.54 6.95 -28.66
N LYS A 273 33.88 6.67 -29.93
CA LYS A 273 32.95 6.85 -31.08
C LYS A 273 31.61 6.15 -30.95
N ASN A 274 31.57 5.04 -30.22
CA ASN A 274 30.36 4.23 -29.97
C ASN A 274 29.71 4.53 -28.60
N PHE A 275 30.07 5.62 -27.96
CA PHE A 275 29.42 6.07 -26.73
C PHE A 275 28.05 6.70 -27.06
N ASN A 276 27.02 6.26 -26.36
CA ASN A 276 25.63 6.72 -26.56
C ASN A 276 25.02 7.36 -25.31
N GLY A 277 25.84 7.98 -24.43
CA GLY A 277 25.35 8.64 -23.22
C GLY A 277 25.09 7.69 -22.05
N THR A 278 25.47 6.43 -22.14
CA THR A 278 25.29 5.45 -21.05
C THR A 278 26.27 5.70 -19.91
N VAL A 279 25.72 5.97 -18.72
CA VAL A 279 26.52 6.25 -17.51
C VAL A 279 26.14 5.26 -16.40
N GLY A 280 27.14 4.59 -15.86
CA GLY A 280 26.95 3.59 -14.83
C GLY A 280 28.07 2.55 -14.76
N ASN A 281 27.76 1.40 -14.21
CA ASN A 281 28.67 0.26 -14.19
C ASN A 281 27.92 -0.96 -14.76
N TYR A 282 28.34 -1.45 -15.91
CA TYR A 282 27.62 -2.44 -16.68
C TYR A 282 28.47 -3.65 -17.06
N THR A 283 27.80 -4.78 -17.20
CA THR A 283 28.27 -5.97 -17.85
C THR A 283 27.33 -6.31 -19.00
N ILE A 284 27.88 -6.72 -20.13
CA ILE A 284 27.13 -7.16 -21.30
C ILE A 284 27.44 -8.63 -21.56
N SER A 285 26.43 -9.40 -21.93
CA SER A 285 26.56 -10.77 -22.41
C SER A 285 25.60 -11.00 -23.56
N SER A 286 25.93 -11.98 -24.42
CA SER A 286 25.04 -12.36 -25.50
C SER A 286 24.89 -13.88 -25.57
N SER A 287 23.88 -14.35 -26.28
CA SER A 287 23.63 -15.75 -26.54
C SER A 287 22.80 -15.92 -27.80
N VAL A 288 22.90 -17.03 -28.46
CA VAL A 288 22.04 -17.52 -29.54
C VAL A 288 21.35 -18.79 -29.08
N ASP A 289 20.16 -19.05 -29.53
CA ASP A 289 19.40 -20.25 -29.17
C ASP A 289 19.78 -21.46 -30.06
N LYS A 290 20.30 -21.20 -31.28
CA LYS A 290 20.69 -22.24 -32.23
C LYS A 290 21.97 -21.85 -32.99
N PHE A 291 22.87 -22.81 -33.21
CA PHE A 291 24.09 -22.65 -34.04
C PHE A 291 23.97 -23.27 -35.42
N SER A 292 22.97 -24.14 -35.62
CA SER A 292 22.66 -24.76 -36.91
C SER A 292 21.15 -24.75 -37.08
N LEU A 293 20.69 -24.28 -38.23
CA LEU A 293 19.29 -24.16 -38.57
C LEU A 293 19.09 -24.22 -40.09
N LYS A 294 17.85 -24.38 -40.54
CA LYS A 294 17.51 -24.40 -41.95
C LYS A 294 17.13 -23.01 -42.44
N THR A 295 17.21 -22.78 -43.76
CA THR A 295 16.66 -21.57 -44.39
C THR A 295 15.19 -21.37 -43.98
N ASN A 296 14.80 -20.12 -43.73
CA ASN A 296 13.48 -19.70 -43.23
C ASN A 296 13.11 -20.17 -41.81
N GLU A 297 14.04 -20.80 -41.08
CA GLU A 297 13.89 -21.09 -39.65
C GLU A 297 14.43 -19.91 -38.83
N ALA A 298 13.69 -19.50 -37.78
CA ALA A 298 14.10 -18.39 -36.97
C ALA A 298 15.19 -18.79 -35.94
N VAL A 299 16.13 -17.88 -35.71
CA VAL A 299 17.10 -17.92 -34.61
C VAL A 299 16.99 -16.67 -33.78
N THR A 300 17.06 -16.80 -32.46
CA THR A 300 16.98 -15.67 -31.53
C THR A 300 18.36 -15.30 -31.01
N TYR A 301 18.80 -14.08 -31.30
CA TYR A 301 20.00 -13.49 -30.72
C TYR A 301 19.62 -12.60 -29.54
N LYS A 302 20.11 -12.91 -28.35
CA LYS A 302 19.83 -12.17 -27.13
C LYS A 302 21.06 -11.41 -26.66
N ILE A 303 20.87 -10.13 -26.33
CA ILE A 303 21.86 -9.34 -25.59
C ILE A 303 21.28 -9.01 -24.24
N LYS A 304 22.01 -9.34 -23.19
CA LYS A 304 21.66 -9.04 -21.80
C LYS A 304 22.65 -8.05 -21.23
N LEU A 305 22.13 -6.88 -20.89
CA LEU A 305 22.86 -5.84 -20.16
C LEU A 305 22.47 -5.89 -18.69
N THR A 306 23.44 -5.93 -17.78
CA THR A 306 23.20 -5.93 -16.35
C THR A 306 24.09 -4.91 -15.67
N GLY A 307 23.52 -4.03 -14.84
CA GLY A 307 24.33 -3.02 -14.17
C GLY A 307 23.54 -2.04 -13.31
N THR A 308 24.25 -1.01 -12.88
CA THR A 308 23.69 0.12 -12.12
C THR A 308 23.92 1.41 -12.92
N GLY A 309 22.90 2.24 -13.03
CA GLY A 309 22.98 3.50 -13.80
C GLY A 309 21.72 3.71 -14.64
N ASN A 310 21.82 4.53 -15.68
CA ASN A 310 20.70 4.97 -16.53
C ASN A 310 20.22 3.91 -17.54
N ILE A 311 20.12 2.66 -17.13
CA ILE A 311 19.74 1.51 -17.99
C ILE A 311 18.39 1.72 -18.70
N ASP A 312 17.48 2.47 -18.09
CA ASP A 312 16.17 2.79 -18.66
C ASP A 312 16.29 3.59 -19.97
N LEU A 313 17.33 4.40 -20.10
CA LEU A 313 17.57 5.27 -21.25
C LEU A 313 18.35 4.58 -22.39
N ILE A 314 18.75 3.32 -22.22
CA ILE A 314 19.52 2.60 -23.23
C ILE A 314 18.56 2.07 -24.31
N GLU A 315 18.79 2.56 -25.53
CA GLU A 315 18.07 2.13 -26.74
C GLU A 315 18.57 0.77 -27.25
N PRO A 316 17.81 0.09 -28.14
CA PRO A 316 18.25 -1.12 -28.82
C PRO A 316 19.56 -0.92 -29.58
N PHE A 317 20.41 -1.91 -29.51
CA PHE A 317 21.72 -1.85 -30.16
C PHE A 317 21.59 -2.03 -31.68
N LYS A 318 22.22 -1.15 -32.44
CA LYS A 318 22.33 -1.27 -33.89
C LYS A 318 23.45 -2.24 -34.21
N ILE A 319 23.11 -3.46 -34.57
CA ILE A 319 24.04 -4.54 -34.87
C ILE A 319 24.04 -4.78 -36.37
N ASN A 320 25.23 -4.89 -36.96
CA ASN A 320 25.38 -5.23 -38.38
C ASN A 320 25.26 -6.76 -38.55
N PHE A 321 24.04 -7.25 -38.63
CA PHE A 321 23.79 -8.64 -38.97
C PHE A 321 24.14 -8.94 -40.46
N PRO A 322 24.40 -10.20 -40.82
CA PRO A 322 24.62 -10.57 -42.22
C PRO A 322 23.40 -10.17 -43.11
N SER A 323 23.65 -9.68 -44.31
CA SER A 323 22.60 -9.18 -45.22
C SER A 323 21.54 -10.20 -45.63
N ASP A 324 21.92 -11.49 -45.58
CA ASP A 324 21.04 -12.61 -45.93
C ASP A 324 20.07 -13.00 -44.81
N PHE A 325 20.14 -12.28 -43.68
CA PHE A 325 19.20 -12.42 -42.60
C PHE A 325 18.13 -11.31 -42.64
N GLU A 326 16.90 -11.71 -42.56
CA GLU A 326 15.81 -10.80 -42.24
C GLU A 326 15.80 -10.56 -40.74
N VAL A 327 15.92 -9.29 -40.33
CA VAL A 327 16.08 -8.87 -38.93
C VAL A 327 14.83 -8.14 -38.50
N TYR A 328 14.22 -8.57 -37.43
CA TYR A 328 13.07 -7.91 -36.82
C TYR A 328 13.49 -7.04 -35.64
N ASP A 329 12.69 -6.01 -35.35
CA ASP A 329 12.91 -5.15 -34.19
C ASP A 329 12.98 -5.97 -32.91
N PRO A 330 13.93 -5.67 -32.01
CA PRO A 330 14.13 -6.48 -30.84
C PRO A 330 13.01 -6.34 -29.81
N LYS A 331 12.59 -7.47 -29.27
CA LYS A 331 11.75 -7.46 -28.08
C LYS A 331 12.60 -7.06 -26.87
N ILE A 332 12.11 -6.05 -26.12
CA ILE A 332 12.78 -5.54 -24.93
C ILE A 332 12.12 -6.13 -23.68
N GLN A 333 12.96 -6.69 -22.80
CA GLN A 333 12.54 -7.17 -21.49
C GLN A 333 13.38 -6.48 -20.41
N ASP A 334 12.73 -5.73 -19.54
CA ASP A 334 13.37 -4.99 -18.48
C ASP A 334 13.05 -5.61 -17.11
N ARG A 335 14.10 -5.86 -16.31
CA ARG A 335 13.99 -6.09 -14.88
C ARG A 335 14.74 -4.99 -14.16
N VAL A 336 14.06 -3.90 -13.90
CA VAL A 336 14.64 -2.73 -13.23
C VAL A 336 14.36 -2.82 -11.74
N PHE A 337 15.41 -2.85 -10.92
CA PHE A 337 15.28 -2.75 -9.46
C PHE A 337 15.21 -1.27 -9.05
N GLN A 338 14.14 -0.92 -8.39
CA GLN A 338 13.89 0.43 -7.94
C GLN A 338 14.75 0.77 -6.73
N GLY A 339 15.65 1.72 -6.93
CA GLY A 339 16.41 2.40 -5.87
C GLY A 339 17.66 1.69 -5.38
N GLY A 340 18.74 2.44 -5.26
CA GLY A 340 19.99 2.03 -4.63
C GLY A 340 20.95 1.25 -5.54
N ASN A 341 21.93 0.60 -4.93
CA ASN A 341 23.00 -0.15 -5.61
C ASN A 341 22.55 -1.49 -6.23
N LYS A 342 21.24 -1.71 -6.41
CA LYS A 342 20.75 -2.96 -7.02
C LYS A 342 20.97 -2.92 -8.52
N ARG A 343 21.51 -4.04 -9.05
CA ARG A 343 21.73 -4.22 -10.49
C ARG A 343 20.39 -4.41 -11.20
N SER A 344 20.14 -3.60 -12.21
CA SER A 344 19.04 -3.77 -13.15
C SER A 344 19.49 -4.59 -14.36
N THR A 345 18.55 -5.21 -15.03
CA THR A 345 18.83 -6.02 -16.24
C THR A 345 17.91 -5.57 -17.36
N LYS A 346 18.47 -5.33 -18.55
CA LYS A 346 17.75 -5.06 -19.78
C LYS A 346 18.17 -6.07 -20.84
N THR A 347 17.20 -6.75 -21.44
CA THR A 347 17.45 -7.79 -22.43
C THR A 347 16.82 -7.37 -23.75
N PHE A 348 17.60 -7.44 -24.81
CA PHE A 348 17.18 -7.23 -26.19
C PHE A 348 17.19 -8.56 -26.92
N GLU A 349 16.04 -9.00 -27.44
CA GLU A 349 15.88 -10.26 -28.16
C GLU A 349 15.61 -9.96 -29.64
N TYR A 350 16.61 -10.16 -30.49
CA TYR A 350 16.52 -9.99 -31.94
C TYR A 350 16.10 -11.31 -32.57
N LEU A 351 15.03 -11.29 -33.35
CA LEU A 351 14.61 -12.43 -34.17
C LEU A 351 15.25 -12.29 -35.55
N LEU A 352 16.01 -13.31 -35.96
CA LEU A 352 16.77 -13.35 -37.21
C LEU A 352 16.28 -14.53 -38.04
N ILE A 353 15.99 -14.33 -39.32
CA ILE A 353 15.54 -15.38 -40.24
C ILE A 353 16.48 -15.41 -41.45
N PRO A 354 17.38 -16.44 -41.56
CA PRO A 354 18.27 -16.58 -42.70
C PRO A 354 17.46 -16.99 -43.97
N ARG A 355 17.75 -16.32 -45.07
CA ARG A 355 17.09 -16.60 -46.34
C ARG A 355 17.93 -17.42 -47.29
N VAL A 356 19.25 -17.47 -47.11
CA VAL A 356 20.21 -18.15 -47.96
C VAL A 356 21.02 -19.16 -47.15
N VAL A 357 21.38 -20.30 -47.77
CA VAL A 357 22.24 -21.32 -47.22
C VAL A 357 23.68 -20.80 -47.12
N GLY A 358 24.35 -21.07 -46.02
CA GLY A 358 25.75 -20.63 -45.82
C GLY A 358 26.23 -20.70 -44.38
N ASN A 359 27.47 -20.31 -44.19
CA ASN A 359 28.06 -20.15 -42.88
C ASN A 359 28.19 -18.65 -42.58
N TYR A 360 27.48 -18.21 -41.59
CA TYR A 360 27.37 -16.79 -41.24
C TYR A 360 28.01 -16.52 -39.89
N LYS A 361 28.51 -15.29 -39.72
CA LYS A 361 29.07 -14.83 -38.46
C LYS A 361 28.32 -13.61 -37.94
N ILE A 362 27.67 -13.72 -36.78
CA ILE A 362 27.19 -12.57 -36.04
C ILE A 362 28.40 -11.93 -35.36
N PRO A 363 28.71 -10.65 -35.68
CA PRO A 363 29.90 -10.01 -35.15
C PRO A 363 29.74 -9.69 -33.64
N LYS A 364 30.87 -9.53 -32.96
CA LYS A 364 30.87 -8.96 -31.60
C LYS A 364 30.37 -7.52 -31.64
N TYR A 365 29.53 -7.16 -30.70
CA TYR A 365 29.10 -5.79 -30.49
C TYR A 365 29.90 -5.15 -29.36
N SER A 366 30.46 -3.97 -29.60
CA SER A 366 31.27 -3.21 -28.63
C SER A 366 30.39 -2.16 -27.96
N PHE A 367 30.23 -2.26 -26.65
CA PHE A 367 29.40 -1.39 -25.84
C PHE A 367 30.28 -0.52 -24.93
N SER A 368 30.22 0.79 -25.14
CA SER A 368 30.96 1.77 -24.35
C SER A 368 30.05 2.53 -23.37
N PHE A 369 30.53 2.71 -22.16
CA PHE A 369 29.83 3.47 -21.14
C PHE A 369 30.82 4.24 -20.26
N PHE A 370 30.35 5.33 -19.62
CA PHE A 370 31.14 6.04 -18.63
C PHE A 370 30.89 5.47 -17.24
N ASN A 371 31.93 5.06 -16.56
CA ASN A 371 31.86 4.57 -15.19
C ASN A 371 32.17 5.69 -14.19
N PRO A 372 31.17 6.21 -13.42
CA PRO A 372 31.36 7.35 -12.53
C PRO A 372 32.23 7.02 -11.30
N LYS A 373 32.48 5.73 -11.01
CA LYS A 373 33.39 5.31 -9.93
C LYS A 373 34.84 5.38 -10.37
N SER A 374 35.16 4.80 -11.51
CA SER A 374 36.53 4.86 -12.10
C SER A 374 36.81 6.19 -12.77
N LYS A 375 35.78 7.00 -13.06
CA LYS A 375 35.82 8.26 -13.82
C LYS A 375 36.44 8.08 -15.22
N LYS A 376 36.19 6.92 -15.83
CA LYS A 376 36.75 6.56 -17.16
C LYS A 376 35.63 5.97 -18.02
N PHE A 377 35.85 6.11 -19.34
CA PHE A 377 35.09 5.32 -20.29
C PHE A 377 35.60 3.88 -20.27
N GLU A 378 34.66 2.94 -20.19
CA GLU A 378 34.93 1.51 -20.22
C GLU A 378 34.22 0.92 -21.43
N ASN A 379 34.86 -0.10 -22.03
CA ASN A 379 34.34 -0.83 -23.16
C ASN A 379 34.16 -2.31 -22.79
N LYS A 380 33.01 -2.87 -23.10
CA LYS A 380 32.70 -4.28 -22.98
C LYS A 380 32.17 -4.77 -24.32
N ALA A 381 32.42 -6.03 -24.66
CA ALA A 381 31.96 -6.58 -25.93
C ALA A 381 31.18 -7.88 -25.71
N THR A 382 30.23 -8.11 -26.61
CA THR A 382 29.57 -9.43 -26.73
C THR A 382 30.50 -10.41 -27.42
N GLU A 383 30.14 -11.71 -27.38
CA GLU A 383 30.80 -12.71 -28.16
C GLU A 383 30.38 -12.70 -29.64
N ALA A 384 31.22 -13.24 -30.52
CA ALA A 384 30.84 -13.48 -31.91
C ALA A 384 30.33 -14.91 -32.06
N TYR A 385 29.31 -15.11 -32.89
CA TYR A 385 28.69 -16.41 -33.08
C TYR A 385 28.76 -16.83 -34.54
N SER A 386 29.15 -18.09 -34.79
CA SER A 386 29.07 -18.70 -36.10
C SER A 386 27.79 -19.51 -36.20
N ILE A 387 27.02 -19.27 -37.26
CA ILE A 387 25.73 -19.91 -37.52
C ILE A 387 25.80 -20.62 -38.86
N GLN A 388 25.51 -21.92 -38.86
CA GLN A 388 25.42 -22.74 -40.05
C GLN A 388 23.97 -22.81 -40.52
N VAL A 389 23.68 -22.35 -41.72
CA VAL A 389 22.37 -22.41 -42.35
C VAL A 389 22.35 -23.50 -43.41
N LEU A 390 21.55 -24.53 -43.18
CA LEU A 390 21.36 -25.68 -44.05
C LEU A 390 20.15 -25.45 -44.96
N LYS A 391 20.09 -26.22 -46.07
CA LYS A 391 18.95 -26.19 -46.97
C LYS A 391 17.66 -26.65 -46.28
N GLY A 392 16.61 -25.85 -46.32
CA GLY A 392 15.29 -26.22 -45.81
C GLY A 392 14.58 -27.21 -46.72
N ASN A 393 13.64 -27.99 -46.19
CA ASN A 393 12.86 -28.99 -46.91
C ASN A 393 11.64 -28.38 -47.67
N ASN A 394 11.67 -27.12 -48.05
CA ASN A 394 10.57 -26.52 -48.79
C ASN A 394 10.99 -26.02 -50.15
N GLU A 395 10.13 -26.34 -51.09
CA GLU A 395 10.14 -26.06 -52.48
C GLU A 395 10.69 -24.69 -52.85
N GLU A 396 11.40 -24.65 -53.96
CA GLU A 396 12.01 -23.53 -54.64
C GLU A 396 11.14 -22.25 -54.61
N TYR A 397 11.50 -21.30 -53.73
CA TYR A 397 11.33 -19.93 -54.14
C TYR A 397 12.47 -19.58 -55.08
N GLN A 398 12.21 -19.76 -56.37
CA GLN A 398 13.09 -19.21 -57.39
C GLN A 398 13.31 -17.75 -57.09
N ALA A 399 14.57 -17.35 -56.98
CA ALA A 399 14.97 -15.95 -56.99
C ALA A 399 14.62 -15.36 -58.39
N SER A 400 13.37 -15.08 -58.60
CA SER A 400 12.95 -14.28 -59.74
C SER A 400 13.29 -12.83 -59.46
N ASN A 401 14.18 -12.29 -60.25
CA ASN A 401 14.52 -10.90 -60.45
C ASN A 401 13.43 -9.91 -60.01
N THR A 402 13.48 -9.46 -58.79
CA THR A 402 12.54 -8.43 -58.29
C THR A 402 13.28 -7.13 -58.00
N GLN A 403 14.23 -6.74 -58.87
CA GLN A 403 14.79 -5.39 -58.83
C GLN A 403 14.00 -4.37 -59.67
N GLN A 404 12.88 -4.73 -60.27
CA GLN A 404 12.08 -3.81 -61.10
C GLN A 404 10.63 -3.54 -60.69
N ILE A 405 10.14 -4.06 -59.54
CA ILE A 405 8.73 -3.85 -59.15
C ILE A 405 8.59 -3.07 -57.82
N ILE A 406 9.60 -2.40 -57.32
CA ILE A 406 9.46 -1.54 -56.13
C ILE A 406 9.34 -0.05 -56.47
N LYS A 407 8.88 0.29 -57.67
CA LYS A 407 8.60 1.72 -57.99
C LYS A 407 7.14 2.07 -58.27
N GLN A 408 6.20 1.15 -58.12
CA GLN A 408 4.78 1.52 -58.18
C GLN A 408 3.98 0.65 -57.25
N ASN A 409 3.69 1.15 -56.09
CA ASN A 409 2.46 1.00 -55.29
C ASN A 409 2.68 1.38 -53.83
N ILE A 410 3.05 2.65 -53.64
CA ILE A 410 2.70 3.32 -52.38
C ILE A 410 1.29 3.86 -52.57
N LYS A 411 0.31 3.00 -52.43
CA LYS A 411 -1.05 3.37 -52.01
C LYS A 411 -1.86 2.09 -51.80
N ASP A 412 -2.30 1.98 -50.57
CA ASP A 412 -3.64 1.48 -50.27
C ASP A 412 -3.78 0.00 -49.89
N ILE A 413 -4.23 -0.17 -48.62
CA ILE A 413 -5.20 -1.15 -48.06
C ILE A 413 -4.90 -2.64 -48.30
N ASN A 414 -4.72 -3.34 -47.14
CA ASN A 414 -4.73 -4.79 -47.05
C ASN A 414 -5.87 -5.44 -47.84
N TYR A 415 -5.53 -6.18 -48.90
CA TYR A 415 -6.51 -6.92 -49.66
C TYR A 415 -6.96 -8.21 -48.96
N ILE A 416 -8.23 -8.54 -49.13
CA ILE A 416 -8.87 -9.76 -48.61
C ILE A 416 -8.29 -10.97 -49.36
N LYS A 417 -7.74 -11.96 -48.61
CA LYS A 417 -7.27 -13.22 -49.17
C LYS A 417 -8.41 -14.02 -49.82
N VAL A 418 -8.36 -14.21 -51.14
CA VAL A 418 -9.41 -14.88 -51.96
C VAL A 418 -9.27 -16.41 -51.97
N LYS A 419 -8.22 -17.01 -51.44
CA LYS A 419 -8.08 -18.47 -51.37
C LYS A 419 -7.80 -18.93 -49.95
N THR A 420 -8.72 -19.63 -49.34
CA THR A 420 -8.56 -20.39 -48.12
C THR A 420 -7.75 -21.65 -48.40
N ILE A 421 -6.52 -21.72 -47.87
CA ILE A 421 -5.78 -22.96 -47.82
C ILE A 421 -6.36 -23.76 -46.65
N PHE A 422 -7.01 -24.88 -46.97
CA PHE A 422 -7.46 -25.82 -45.95
C PHE A 422 -6.22 -26.36 -45.19
N LEU A 423 -6.06 -25.94 -43.96
CA LEU A 423 -5.08 -26.55 -43.07
C LEU A 423 -5.45 -28.01 -42.84
N GLN A 424 -4.57 -28.93 -43.21
CA GLN A 424 -4.73 -30.34 -42.90
C GLN A 424 -4.90 -30.50 -41.37
N LYS A 425 -5.95 -31.24 -41.02
CA LYS A 425 -6.36 -31.55 -39.69
C LYS A 425 -5.23 -32.19 -38.89
N LYS A 426 -4.52 -31.41 -38.09
CA LYS A 426 -3.57 -31.93 -37.09
C LYS A 426 -4.40 -32.71 -36.06
N LYS A 427 -4.04 -33.98 -35.86
CA LYS A 427 -4.71 -34.93 -34.98
C LYS A 427 -5.11 -34.25 -33.65
N SER A 428 -6.40 -34.25 -33.37
CA SER A 428 -7.06 -33.64 -32.23
C SER A 428 -6.45 -34.09 -30.91
N THR A 429 -5.94 -33.16 -30.17
CA THR A 429 -5.76 -33.28 -28.73
C THR A 429 -7.13 -33.38 -28.07
N ASN A 430 -7.34 -34.43 -27.30
CA ASN A 430 -8.49 -34.80 -26.47
C ASN A 430 -9.67 -33.81 -26.43
N ILE A 431 -10.67 -34.07 -27.24
CA ILE A 431 -11.96 -33.36 -27.29
C ILE A 431 -12.61 -33.26 -25.92
N ASN A 432 -12.36 -34.20 -25.03
CA ASN A 432 -12.90 -34.24 -23.65
C ASN A 432 -12.46 -33.05 -22.78
N ILE A 433 -11.29 -32.45 -23.02
CA ILE A 433 -10.84 -31.27 -22.26
C ILE A 433 -11.68 -30.04 -22.61
N PHE A 434 -12.07 -29.89 -23.86
CA PHE A 434 -12.93 -28.78 -24.29
C PHE A 434 -14.35 -28.90 -23.71
N TYR A 435 -14.91 -30.12 -23.64
CA TYR A 435 -16.22 -30.33 -23.00
C TYR A 435 -16.18 -30.05 -21.51
N ILE A 436 -15.09 -30.37 -20.81
CA ILE A 436 -14.90 -30.04 -19.40
C ILE A 436 -14.80 -28.52 -19.22
N LEU A 437 -14.07 -27.82 -20.10
CA LEU A 437 -13.93 -26.36 -20.07
C LEU A 437 -15.27 -25.66 -20.35
N TYR A 438 -16.02 -26.11 -21.36
CA TYR A 438 -17.35 -25.57 -21.68
C TYR A 438 -18.37 -25.84 -20.57
N SER A 439 -18.34 -27.03 -19.97
CA SER A 439 -19.24 -27.36 -18.86
C SER A 439 -18.93 -26.56 -17.60
N SER A 440 -17.65 -26.26 -17.33
CA SER A 440 -17.23 -25.40 -16.20
C SER A 440 -17.65 -23.94 -16.40
N ILE A 441 -17.55 -23.40 -17.62
CA ILE A 441 -18.01 -22.05 -17.96
C ILE A 441 -19.53 -21.96 -17.86
N LEU A 442 -20.26 -22.97 -18.36
CA LEU A 442 -21.71 -23.02 -18.25
C LEU A 442 -22.17 -23.09 -16.78
N LEU A 443 -21.48 -23.87 -15.95
CA LEU A 443 -21.73 -23.96 -14.52
C LEU A 443 -21.51 -22.62 -13.81
N ILE A 444 -20.43 -21.90 -14.15
CA ILE A 444 -20.14 -20.57 -13.60
C ILE A 444 -21.22 -19.56 -14.00
N ILE A 445 -21.68 -19.58 -15.26
CA ILE A 445 -22.77 -18.71 -15.72
C ILE A 445 -24.08 -19.03 -14.98
N LEU A 446 -24.39 -20.31 -14.79
CA LEU A 446 -25.57 -20.76 -14.04
C LEU A 446 -25.51 -20.31 -12.57
N ILE A 447 -24.34 -20.42 -11.94
CA ILE A 447 -24.10 -19.92 -10.58
C ILE A 447 -24.30 -18.39 -10.55
N LEU A 448 -23.75 -17.63 -11.50
CA LEU A 448 -23.89 -16.18 -11.57
C LEU A 448 -25.34 -15.72 -11.82
N LEU A 449 -26.18 -16.49 -12.52
CA LEU A 449 -27.58 -16.19 -12.74
C LEU A 449 -28.46 -16.45 -11.49
N PHE A 450 -28.11 -17.46 -10.68
CA PHE A 450 -28.87 -17.78 -9.46
C PHE A 450 -28.34 -17.05 -8.19
N LEU A 451 -27.06 -16.64 -8.16
CA LEU A 451 -26.49 -15.89 -7.03
C LEU A 451 -27.25 -14.59 -6.68
N PRO A 452 -27.70 -13.74 -7.63
CA PRO A 452 -28.39 -12.50 -7.27
C PRO A 452 -29.70 -12.74 -6.52
N LYS A 453 -30.46 -13.80 -6.84
CA LYS A 453 -31.69 -14.13 -6.13
C LYS A 453 -31.44 -14.58 -4.67
N PHE A 454 -30.42 -15.41 -4.46
CA PHE A 454 -30.01 -15.86 -3.11
C PHE A 454 -29.39 -14.74 -2.27
N ILE A 455 -28.69 -13.81 -2.92
CA ILE A 455 -28.03 -12.68 -2.26
C ILE A 455 -29.08 -11.62 -1.88
N SER A 456 -30.08 -11.35 -2.73
CA SER A 456 -31.13 -10.36 -2.45
C SER A 456 -31.98 -10.74 -1.24
N GLU A 457 -32.38 -12.01 -1.10
CA GLU A 457 -33.11 -12.48 0.08
C GLU A 457 -32.28 -12.43 1.37
N LYS A 458 -30.97 -12.75 1.29
CA LYS A 458 -30.07 -12.58 2.44
C LYS A 458 -29.83 -11.10 2.79
N PHE A 459 -29.74 -10.21 1.80
CA PHE A 459 -29.58 -8.77 2.05
C PHE A 459 -30.83 -8.15 2.67
N GLU A 460 -32.04 -8.57 2.30
CA GLU A 460 -33.27 -8.11 2.96
C GLU A 460 -33.35 -8.63 4.41
N ASN A 461 -33.00 -9.87 4.66
CA ASN A 461 -32.94 -10.43 6.00
C ASN A 461 -31.85 -9.78 6.87
N ILE A 462 -30.71 -9.39 6.28
CA ILE A 462 -29.65 -8.63 6.97
C ILE A 462 -30.11 -7.20 7.26
N LYS A 463 -30.87 -6.55 6.37
CA LYS A 463 -31.48 -5.22 6.61
C LYS A 463 -32.51 -5.28 7.75
N LYS A 464 -33.39 -6.27 7.75
CA LYS A 464 -34.36 -6.48 8.86
C LYS A 464 -33.64 -6.77 10.18
N SER A 465 -32.58 -7.58 10.17
CA SER A 465 -31.75 -7.89 11.35
C SER A 465 -31.01 -6.66 11.89
N LYS A 466 -30.52 -5.77 11.02
CA LYS A 466 -29.88 -4.51 11.45
C LYS A 466 -30.89 -3.54 12.10
N ASN A 467 -32.07 -3.41 11.54
CA ASN A 467 -33.11 -2.55 12.09
C ASN A 467 -33.56 -3.03 13.48
N ILE A 468 -33.70 -4.34 13.68
CA ILE A 468 -33.96 -4.94 15.00
C ILE A 468 -32.79 -4.69 15.97
N LYS A 469 -31.55 -4.67 15.48
CA LYS A 469 -30.37 -4.39 16.30
C LYS A 469 -30.33 -2.96 16.77
N TYR A 470 -30.70 -1.98 15.92
CA TYR A 470 -30.73 -0.55 16.28
C TYR A 470 -31.84 -0.27 17.30
N ALA A 471 -33.04 -0.83 17.11
CA ALA A 471 -34.11 -0.75 18.10
C ALA A 471 -33.71 -1.36 19.45
N LYS A 472 -32.98 -2.49 19.46
CA LYS A 472 -32.46 -3.10 20.70
C LYS A 472 -31.40 -2.22 21.39
N ILE A 473 -30.55 -1.52 20.64
CA ILE A 473 -29.53 -0.62 21.21
C ILE A 473 -30.22 0.59 21.85
N ALA A 474 -31.21 1.20 21.17
CA ALA A 474 -32.00 2.29 21.73
C ALA A 474 -32.75 1.86 22.99
N THR A 475 -33.42 0.70 22.96
CA THR A 475 -34.11 0.14 24.12
C THR A 475 -33.15 -0.15 25.29
N LYS A 476 -31.91 -0.57 25.01
CA LYS A 476 -30.90 -0.79 26.05
C LYS A 476 -30.50 0.51 26.74
N ARG A 477 -30.38 1.63 25.99
CA ARG A 477 -30.07 2.96 26.56
C ARG A 477 -31.24 3.55 27.33
N LEU A 478 -32.46 3.37 26.83
CA LEU A 478 -33.65 3.73 27.57
C LEU A 478 -33.80 2.93 28.89
N LYS A 479 -33.28 1.70 28.91
CA LYS A 479 -33.19 0.90 30.14
C LYS A 479 -32.27 1.53 31.21
N ASN A 480 -31.21 2.20 30.80
CA ASN A 480 -30.33 2.91 31.71
C ASN A 480 -31.04 4.17 32.28
N ALA A 481 -31.70 4.92 31.44
CA ALA A 481 -32.57 6.03 31.89
C ALA A 481 -33.65 5.54 32.89
N GLN A 482 -34.23 4.35 32.65
CA GLN A 482 -35.19 3.73 33.58
C GLN A 482 -34.57 3.36 34.95
N LYS A 483 -33.26 3.08 35.02
CA LYS A 483 -32.57 2.90 36.31
C LYS A 483 -32.33 4.21 37.02
N CYS A 484 -32.06 5.30 36.29
CA CYS A 484 -31.91 6.63 36.87
C CYS A 484 -33.20 7.13 37.56
N ILE A 485 -34.38 6.74 37.05
CA ILE A 485 -35.64 7.00 37.76
C ILE A 485 -35.66 6.37 39.16
N LYS A 486 -35.15 5.10 39.28
CA LYS A 486 -35.08 4.40 40.57
C LYS A 486 -34.06 4.99 41.56
N LEU A 487 -33.08 5.72 41.03
CA LEU A 487 -32.00 6.34 41.80
C LEU A 487 -32.30 7.83 42.08
N GLU A 488 -33.44 8.36 41.56
CA GLU A 488 -33.84 9.76 41.64
C GLU A 488 -32.78 10.74 41.08
N ASP A 489 -31.94 10.27 40.12
CA ASP A 489 -30.89 11.06 39.48
C ASP A 489 -31.45 11.70 38.20
N PHE A 490 -31.98 12.92 38.35
CA PHE A 490 -32.68 13.66 37.30
C PHE A 490 -31.79 14.09 36.17
N ASP A 491 -30.63 14.63 36.48
CA ASP A 491 -29.72 15.15 35.46
C ASP A 491 -29.18 14.03 34.56
N LEU A 492 -28.80 12.89 35.16
CA LEU A 492 -28.35 11.72 34.45
C LEU A 492 -29.47 11.06 33.66
N PHE A 493 -30.73 11.11 34.12
CA PHE A 493 -31.89 10.58 33.40
C PHE A 493 -32.07 11.27 32.05
N PHE A 494 -32.16 12.59 32.04
CA PHE A 494 -32.39 13.38 30.82
C PHE A 494 -31.21 13.24 29.86
N GLU A 495 -30.01 13.22 30.37
CA GLU A 495 -28.80 12.95 29.59
C GLU A 495 -28.84 11.58 28.89
N GLU A 496 -29.24 10.51 29.58
CA GLU A 496 -29.35 9.17 29.04
C GLU A 496 -30.48 9.04 28.00
N ILE A 497 -31.59 9.74 28.16
CA ILE A 497 -32.68 9.82 27.14
C ILE A 497 -32.18 10.52 25.88
N GLU A 498 -31.58 11.68 26.03
CA GLU A 498 -31.04 12.45 24.90
C GLU A 498 -29.97 11.67 24.12
N LYS A 499 -29.00 11.05 24.81
CA LYS A 499 -28.00 10.18 24.21
C LYS A 499 -28.61 8.99 23.47
N ALA A 500 -29.67 8.40 24.00
CA ALA A 500 -30.36 7.28 23.36
C ALA A 500 -31.02 7.71 22.04
N LEU A 501 -31.67 8.86 22.02
CA LEU A 501 -32.34 9.41 20.84
C LEU A 501 -31.36 9.79 19.74
N TRP A 502 -30.30 10.54 20.06
CA TRP A 502 -29.27 10.92 19.10
C TRP A 502 -28.53 9.71 18.53
N SER A 503 -28.13 8.76 19.38
CA SER A 503 -27.44 7.55 18.91
C SER A 503 -28.35 6.65 18.07
N TYR A 504 -29.66 6.58 18.42
CA TYR A 504 -30.63 5.86 17.61
C TYR A 504 -30.74 6.47 16.21
N PHE A 505 -30.85 7.80 16.13
CA PHE A 505 -30.93 8.52 14.86
C PHE A 505 -29.68 8.31 14.01
N ALA A 506 -28.49 8.46 14.60
CA ALA A 506 -27.20 8.26 13.94
C ALA A 506 -27.08 6.85 13.34
N ASP A 507 -27.40 5.85 14.12
CA ASP A 507 -27.31 4.44 13.70
C ASP A 507 -28.38 4.11 12.63
N LYS A 508 -29.58 4.66 12.75
CA LYS A 508 -30.70 4.42 11.82
C LYS A 508 -30.41 4.98 10.43
N PHE A 509 -29.96 6.23 10.37
CA PHE A 509 -29.73 6.95 9.11
C PHE A 509 -28.29 6.91 8.64
N LYS A 510 -27.38 6.21 9.37
CA LYS A 510 -25.95 6.06 9.08
C LYS A 510 -25.25 7.40 8.94
N VAL A 511 -25.55 8.32 9.84
CA VAL A 511 -24.95 9.65 9.94
C VAL A 511 -23.96 9.65 11.09
N GLN A 512 -22.90 10.43 10.98
CA GLN A 512 -22.01 10.66 12.11
C GLN A 512 -22.71 11.55 13.14
N ILE A 513 -22.58 11.19 14.43
CA ILE A 513 -23.22 11.96 15.52
C ILE A 513 -22.75 13.41 15.53
N ALA A 514 -21.51 13.67 15.10
CA ALA A 514 -20.94 15.02 15.01
C ALA A 514 -21.64 15.94 13.99
N ASP A 515 -22.29 15.37 12.98
CA ASP A 515 -23.00 16.11 11.93
C ASP A 515 -24.49 16.30 12.23
N LEU A 516 -24.95 15.83 13.40
CA LEU A 516 -26.34 15.91 13.80
C LEU A 516 -26.67 17.28 14.42
N SER A 517 -27.65 17.92 13.83
CA SER A 517 -28.31 19.13 14.34
C SER A 517 -29.83 19.02 14.16
N LYS A 518 -30.60 19.84 14.83
CA LYS A 518 -32.08 19.87 14.67
C LYS A 518 -32.46 20.10 13.19
N ASP A 519 -31.70 20.91 12.47
CA ASP A 519 -31.88 21.13 11.02
C ASP A 519 -31.54 19.92 10.16
N SER A 520 -30.54 19.15 10.57
CA SER A 520 -30.17 17.92 9.86
C SER A 520 -31.24 16.83 10.03
N ILE A 521 -31.87 16.71 11.21
CA ILE A 521 -33.00 15.79 11.46
C ILE A 521 -34.13 16.04 10.45
N SER A 522 -34.54 17.28 10.27
CA SER A 522 -35.58 17.66 9.33
C SER A 522 -35.29 17.26 7.90
N LYS A 523 -34.05 17.44 7.46
CA LYS A 523 -33.58 17.01 6.12
C LYS A 523 -33.65 15.49 5.94
N PHE A 524 -33.21 14.72 6.95
CA PHE A 524 -33.22 13.26 6.89
C PHE A 524 -34.64 12.68 6.96
N PHE A 525 -35.52 13.22 7.79
CA PHE A 525 -36.90 12.76 7.88
C PHE A 525 -37.64 13.00 6.56
N LYS A 526 -37.47 14.15 5.93
CA LYS A 526 -38.02 14.45 4.59
C LYS A 526 -37.47 13.49 3.53
N LYS A 527 -36.15 13.20 3.55
CA LYS A 527 -35.51 12.30 2.60
C LYS A 527 -36.04 10.86 2.72
N HIS A 528 -36.45 10.43 3.91
CA HIS A 528 -36.94 9.08 4.18
C HIS A 528 -38.46 8.97 4.27
N ASN A 529 -39.19 10.03 3.85
CA ASN A 529 -40.66 10.09 3.85
C ASN A 529 -41.28 9.80 5.22
N ILE A 530 -40.67 10.28 6.30
CA ILE A 530 -41.22 10.20 7.65
C ILE A 530 -42.21 11.35 7.82
N GLU A 531 -43.34 11.10 8.45
CA GLU A 531 -44.42 12.08 8.64
C GLU A 531 -43.92 13.32 9.42
N LEU A 532 -44.34 14.50 8.96
CA LEU A 532 -43.98 15.77 9.56
C LEU A 532 -44.38 15.86 11.07
N ASN A 533 -45.42 15.13 11.45
CA ASN A 533 -45.86 15.07 12.86
C ASN A 533 -44.82 14.32 13.71
N THR A 534 -44.29 13.21 13.22
CA THR A 534 -43.24 12.41 13.90
C THR A 534 -41.94 13.20 14.01
N GLU A 535 -41.58 13.98 12.98
CA GLU A 535 -40.45 14.91 13.01
C GLU A 535 -40.58 15.95 14.14
N LYS A 536 -41.74 16.61 14.20
CA LYS A 536 -42.01 17.60 15.24
C LYS A 536 -41.95 16.97 16.64
N GLU A 537 -42.62 15.82 16.84
CA GLU A 537 -42.59 15.10 18.12
C GLU A 537 -41.17 14.73 18.55
N PHE A 538 -40.31 14.32 17.60
CA PHE A 538 -38.92 13.93 17.87
C PHE A 538 -38.10 15.16 18.33
N ILE A 539 -38.22 16.31 17.62
CA ILE A 539 -37.50 17.54 17.96
C ILE A 539 -38.00 18.08 19.29
N THR A 540 -39.33 18.13 19.48
CA THR A 540 -39.94 18.61 20.73
C THR A 540 -39.50 17.80 21.93
N LEU A 541 -39.35 16.47 21.78
CA LEU A 541 -38.86 15.62 22.87
C LEU A 541 -37.40 15.92 23.25
N ILE A 542 -36.54 16.21 22.26
CA ILE A 542 -35.17 16.64 22.53
C ILE A 542 -35.17 17.99 23.27
N ASP A 543 -36.00 18.93 22.81
CA ASP A 543 -36.14 20.24 23.46
C ASP A 543 -36.68 20.13 24.90
N GLU A 544 -37.65 19.23 25.13
CA GLU A 544 -38.17 18.95 26.49
C GLU A 544 -37.07 18.36 27.40
N CYS A 545 -36.20 17.47 26.87
CA CYS A 545 -35.07 16.92 27.64
C CYS A 545 -34.01 17.99 27.95
N GLU A 546 -33.63 18.81 26.97
CA GLU A 546 -32.71 19.93 27.17
C GLU A 546 -33.22 20.91 28.20
N PHE A 547 -34.52 21.31 28.10
CA PHE A 547 -35.14 22.25 29.02
C PHE A 547 -35.24 21.70 30.45
N ALA A 548 -35.66 20.44 30.61
CA ALA A 548 -35.84 19.79 31.91
C ALA A 548 -34.54 19.67 32.74
N ARG A 549 -33.39 19.64 32.09
CA ARG A 549 -32.06 19.65 32.76
C ARG A 549 -31.77 20.96 33.48
N TYR A 550 -32.27 22.09 32.98
CA TYR A 550 -31.90 23.41 33.48
C TYR A 550 -33.03 24.12 34.20
N ALA A 551 -34.26 23.60 34.13
CA ALA A 551 -35.43 24.23 34.75
C ALA A 551 -35.69 23.68 36.16
N PRO A 552 -35.88 24.54 37.15
CA PRO A 552 -36.36 24.11 38.46
C PRO A 552 -37.84 23.67 38.36
N SER A 553 -38.13 22.39 38.52
CA SER A 553 -39.52 21.87 38.51
C SER A 553 -39.88 21.22 39.85
N ASN A 554 -41.13 21.43 40.29
CA ASN A 554 -41.64 20.88 41.55
C ASN A 554 -42.18 19.42 41.43
N ASP A 555 -42.29 18.87 40.23
CA ASP A 555 -42.85 17.52 39.98
C ASP A 555 -41.99 16.66 39.02
N LYS A 556 -40.79 16.40 39.49
CA LYS A 556 -39.72 15.76 38.67
C LYS A 556 -40.01 14.30 38.30
N ASN A 557 -40.64 13.52 39.20
CA ASN A 557 -40.87 12.08 39.00
C ASN A 557 -41.91 11.82 37.89
N ASN A 558 -43.03 12.53 37.86
CA ASN A 558 -44.03 12.40 36.80
C ASN A 558 -43.52 12.86 35.43
N GLN A 559 -42.59 13.82 35.39
CA GLN A 559 -41.95 14.24 34.14
C GLN A 559 -41.04 13.15 33.55
N MET A 560 -40.26 12.45 34.38
CA MET A 560 -39.36 11.40 33.87
C MET A 560 -40.11 10.22 33.26
N ASP A 561 -41.20 9.77 33.91
CA ASP A 561 -42.02 8.67 33.38
C ASP A 561 -42.68 9.04 32.04
N ASN A 562 -43.24 10.23 31.94
CA ASN A 562 -43.85 10.74 30.71
C ASN A 562 -42.83 10.84 29.55
N ILE A 563 -41.66 11.37 29.81
CA ILE A 563 -40.61 11.50 28.81
C ILE A 563 -40.08 10.13 28.38
N LEU A 564 -39.93 9.16 29.28
CA LEU A 564 -39.55 7.80 28.94
C LEU A 564 -40.56 7.12 28.03
N ILE A 565 -41.87 7.30 28.28
CA ILE A 565 -42.96 6.77 27.45
C ILE A 565 -42.92 7.43 26.07
N LYS A 566 -42.85 8.75 25.98
CA LYS A 566 -42.73 9.50 24.72
C LYS A 566 -41.54 9.05 23.90
N ALA A 567 -40.36 8.86 24.53
CA ALA A 567 -39.15 8.39 23.85
C ALA A 567 -39.31 6.99 23.23
N LYS A 568 -40.00 6.09 23.94
CA LYS A 568 -40.30 4.74 23.39
C LYS A 568 -41.27 4.82 22.21
N GLU A 569 -42.33 5.62 22.31
CA GLU A 569 -43.35 5.77 21.28
C GLU A 569 -42.75 6.39 20.00
N ILE A 570 -41.89 7.40 20.13
CA ILE A 570 -41.26 8.08 18.99
C ILE A 570 -40.31 7.12 18.27
N ILE A 571 -39.49 6.32 18.97
CA ILE A 571 -38.64 5.32 18.36
C ILE A 571 -39.49 4.30 17.57
N ILE A 572 -40.61 3.83 18.12
CA ILE A 572 -41.51 2.89 17.45
C ILE A 572 -42.14 3.54 16.21
N LYS A 573 -42.59 4.82 16.28
CA LYS A 573 -43.14 5.54 15.15
C LYS A 573 -42.12 5.69 14.00
N VAL A 574 -40.89 6.11 14.32
CA VAL A 574 -39.83 6.24 13.33
C VAL A 574 -39.49 4.89 12.68
N GLU A 575 -39.43 3.79 13.45
CA GLU A 575 -39.21 2.46 12.90
C GLU A 575 -40.35 1.98 11.99
N SER A 576 -41.59 2.30 12.32
CA SER A 576 -42.76 1.90 11.52
C SER A 576 -42.89 2.67 10.21
N GLN A 577 -42.42 3.92 10.16
CA GLN A 577 -42.52 4.81 8.99
C GLN A 577 -41.27 4.75 8.09
N SER A 578 -40.10 4.39 8.63
CA SER A 578 -38.86 4.28 7.86
C SER A 578 -38.79 2.90 7.19
N LYS A 579 -39.23 2.76 5.96
CA LYS A 579 -39.06 1.57 5.10
C LYS A 579 -37.71 1.52 4.41
#